data_10d505bb19f40b56d5af3c5de5e97a68
#
_entry.id   10d505bb19f40b56d5af3c5de5e97a68
#
_cell.length_a   1.000
_cell.length_b   1.000
_cell.length_c   1.000
_cell.angle_alpha   90.00
_cell.angle_beta   90.00
_cell.angle_gamma   90.00
#
_symmetry.space_group_name_H-M   'P 1'
#
loop_
_entity.id
_entity.type
_entity.pdbx_description
1 polymer ?
#
loop_
_entity_poly.entity_id
_entity_poly.type
_entity_poly.pdbx_seq_one_letter_code
_entity_poly.pdbx_strand_id
1 'polypeptide(L)'
;MFHRDTYAPMKTVPSYPTHIRRHKFLLSSQEELEQLHRACKEWGFFQLVNHGVSFELLEKVKMEVQRFFNLPMEEKKKLWQKPGELEGFGQGFVVSEEQKLNWGDLFYMITLPTYLRNPHLFPNLPLAFRTLEVYSVELKHIAMKLLDRMAKVLGMDPNDMRVLFEEGHQGMRMNYYPPCPQSELAIGLNSRSDASGLTILLQINEMEGLQIRKNGVWVPIKPLPNAFVINLGDVVEILSNGIYQSVEHRATVNSVKERVSIATFYNPSFEVEMGPAPSLITPQTPPLFKRVRVDDFYKDYLSRELREKSYVDTLRLPLDK
;
A
#
# COMPACT_ATOMS: atom_id res chain seq x y z
N MET A 1 30.43 -11.53 14.38
CA MET A 1 30.44 -10.58 15.53
C MET A 1 29.25 -9.66 15.30
N PHE A 2 28.13 -9.98 15.94
CA PHE A 2 26.85 -9.29 15.70
C PHE A 2 26.82 -8.03 16.55
N HIS A 3 26.73 -6.86 15.92
CA HIS A 3 26.44 -5.60 16.62
C HIS A 3 25.00 -5.68 17.15
N ARG A 4 24.88 -5.66 18.47
CA ARG A 4 23.63 -5.48 19.20
C ARG A 4 23.24 -3.99 19.06
N ASP A 5 22.42 -3.67 18.09
CA ASP A 5 21.59 -2.47 18.16
C ASP A 5 20.46 -2.79 19.13
N THR A 6 20.55 -2.21 20.31
CA THR A 6 19.64 -2.36 21.42
C THR A 6 18.25 -1.85 21.03
N TYR A 7 17.33 -2.77 20.75
CA TYR A 7 15.91 -2.46 20.80
C TYR A 7 15.55 -2.08 22.25
N ALA A 8 15.16 -0.84 22.44
CA ALA A 8 14.66 -0.39 23.73
C ALA A 8 13.42 -1.21 24.12
N PRO A 9 13.26 -1.62 25.38
CA PRO A 9 12.12 -2.38 25.84
C PRO A 9 10.83 -1.60 25.58
N MET A 10 9.77 -2.31 25.16
CA MET A 10 8.44 -1.76 24.94
C MET A 10 7.99 -0.93 26.14
N LYS A 11 8.02 0.39 26.00
CA LYS A 11 7.31 1.26 26.94
C LYS A 11 5.82 0.95 26.78
N THR A 12 5.12 0.76 27.88
CA THR A 12 3.68 0.59 27.97
C THR A 12 2.99 1.57 27.03
N VAL A 13 2.37 1.03 25.96
CA VAL A 13 1.65 1.79 24.94
C VAL A 13 0.48 2.48 25.64
N PRO A 14 0.33 3.81 25.56
CA PRO A 14 -0.91 4.45 25.99
C PRO A 14 -2.08 3.79 25.26
N SER A 15 -3.22 3.64 25.92
CA SER A 15 -4.44 3.09 25.33
C SER A 15 -4.94 4.02 24.21
N TYR A 16 -4.32 3.94 23.04
CA TYR A 16 -4.86 4.55 21.83
C TYR A 16 -6.14 3.78 21.48
N PRO A 17 -7.18 4.47 21.00
CA PRO A 17 -8.39 3.79 20.57
C PRO A 17 -8.00 2.76 19.50
N THR A 18 -8.14 1.49 19.83
CA THR A 18 -7.76 0.31 19.02
C THR A 18 -8.56 0.19 17.72
N HIS A 19 -9.36 1.20 17.40
CA HIS A 19 -10.22 1.25 16.23
C HIS A 19 -9.83 2.44 15.36
N ILE A 20 -8.93 2.22 14.40
CA ILE A 20 -8.88 3.05 13.21
C ILE A 20 -10.31 3.09 12.69
N ARG A 21 -10.86 4.30 12.56
CA ARG A 21 -12.31 4.53 12.37
C ARG A 21 -12.89 3.68 11.25
N ARG A 22 -14.03 3.06 11.51
CA ARG A 22 -14.84 2.33 10.54
C ARG A 22 -15.52 3.33 9.62
N HIS A 23 -15.26 3.27 8.32
CA HIS A 23 -15.99 4.07 7.34
C HIS A 23 -16.92 3.18 6.54
N LYS A 24 -18.18 3.62 6.40
CA LYS A 24 -19.14 2.99 5.50
C LYS A 24 -18.86 3.45 4.07
N PHE A 25 -18.93 2.55 3.13
CA PHE A 25 -18.64 2.83 1.71
C PHE A 25 -19.61 3.81 1.05
N LEU A 26 -20.79 4.04 1.61
CA LEU A 26 -21.79 4.91 1.01
C LEU A 26 -21.35 6.37 0.89
N LEU A 27 -20.40 6.85 1.71
CA LEU A 27 -19.77 8.18 1.65
C LEU A 27 -20.64 9.28 0.96
N SER A 28 -21.93 9.25 1.24
CA SER A 28 -22.92 10.09 0.57
C SER A 28 -23.37 11.28 1.41
N SER A 29 -23.22 11.16 2.73
CA SER A 29 -23.54 12.24 3.65
C SER A 29 -22.34 13.16 3.87
N GLN A 30 -22.62 14.42 4.20
CA GLN A 30 -21.58 15.39 4.55
C GLN A 30 -20.75 14.92 5.76
N GLU A 31 -21.41 14.31 6.75
CA GLU A 31 -20.74 13.77 7.94
C GLU A 31 -19.73 12.65 7.58
N GLU A 32 -20.09 11.73 6.68
CA GLU A 32 -19.20 10.67 6.23
C GLU A 32 -17.99 11.22 5.47
N LEU A 33 -18.17 12.25 4.66
CA LEU A 33 -17.08 12.93 3.97
C LEU A 33 -16.12 13.60 4.96
N GLU A 34 -16.64 14.29 5.97
CA GLU A 34 -15.81 14.90 7.02
C GLU A 34 -15.05 13.86 7.86
N GLN A 35 -15.67 12.70 8.11
CA GLN A 35 -15.00 11.57 8.77
C GLN A 35 -13.86 11.01 7.91
N LEU A 36 -14.08 10.86 6.59
CA LEU A 36 -13.02 10.45 5.66
C LEU A 36 -11.87 11.46 5.69
N HIS A 37 -12.19 12.76 5.59
CA HIS A 37 -11.18 13.83 5.65
C HIS A 37 -10.34 13.74 6.91
N ARG A 38 -10.98 13.61 8.07
CA ARG A 38 -10.26 13.49 9.35
C ARG A 38 -9.37 12.24 9.39
N ALA A 39 -9.88 11.08 8.91
CA ALA A 39 -9.10 9.87 8.87
C ALA A 39 -7.87 10.00 7.95
N CYS A 40 -8.01 10.58 6.77
CA CYS A 40 -6.91 10.83 5.84
C CYS A 40 -5.89 11.83 6.41
N LYS A 41 -6.37 12.93 6.99
CA LYS A 41 -5.51 13.99 7.52
C LYS A 41 -4.78 13.60 8.80
N GLU A 42 -5.47 12.92 9.73
CA GLU A 42 -4.91 12.60 11.04
C GLU A 42 -4.13 11.29 11.03
N TRP A 43 -4.57 10.31 10.25
CA TRP A 43 -4.02 8.95 10.31
C TRP A 43 -3.38 8.46 9.02
N GLY A 44 -3.82 8.95 7.84
CA GLY A 44 -3.40 8.40 6.55
C GLY A 44 -3.78 6.92 6.34
N PHE A 45 -4.48 6.32 7.31
CA PHE A 45 -4.94 4.93 7.35
C PHE A 45 -6.37 4.86 7.89
N PHE A 46 -7.18 3.95 7.34
CA PHE A 46 -8.51 3.63 7.86
C PHE A 46 -8.96 2.23 7.42
N GLN A 47 -9.98 1.69 8.09
CA GLN A 47 -10.60 0.44 7.67
C GLN A 47 -11.93 0.71 7.00
N LEU A 48 -12.07 0.23 5.76
CA LEU A 48 -13.24 0.38 4.92
C LEU A 48 -14.13 -0.85 5.07
N VAL A 49 -15.32 -0.66 5.62
CA VAL A 49 -16.38 -1.67 5.74
C VAL A 49 -17.53 -1.35 4.78
N ASN A 50 -18.37 -2.32 4.47
CA ASN A 50 -19.50 -2.18 3.55
C ASN A 50 -19.09 -1.63 2.16
N HIS A 51 -17.94 -2.07 1.69
CA HIS A 51 -17.29 -1.61 0.46
C HIS A 51 -17.95 -2.13 -0.83
N GLY A 52 -18.96 -2.97 -0.74
CA GLY A 52 -19.74 -3.47 -1.90
C GLY A 52 -19.16 -4.68 -2.61
N VAL A 53 -17.90 -5.05 -2.37
CA VAL A 53 -17.33 -6.31 -2.92
C VAL A 53 -18.01 -7.48 -2.23
N SER A 54 -18.47 -8.46 -3.01
CA SER A 54 -19.22 -9.58 -2.46
C SER A 54 -18.36 -10.47 -1.56
N PHE A 55 -18.96 -11.02 -0.53
CA PHE A 55 -18.30 -11.94 0.39
C PHE A 55 -17.75 -13.17 -0.35
N GLU A 56 -18.49 -13.70 -1.32
CA GLU A 56 -18.07 -14.87 -2.11
C GLU A 56 -16.82 -14.57 -2.92
N LEU A 57 -16.68 -13.36 -3.47
CA LEU A 57 -15.49 -12.96 -4.20
C LEU A 57 -14.29 -12.85 -3.27
N LEU A 58 -14.47 -12.24 -2.09
CA LEU A 58 -13.40 -12.13 -1.10
C LEU A 58 -12.92 -13.51 -0.64
N GLU A 59 -13.83 -14.44 -0.33
CA GLU A 59 -13.45 -15.78 0.11
C GLU A 59 -12.74 -16.57 -1.01
N LYS A 60 -13.18 -16.43 -2.27
CA LYS A 60 -12.46 -17.02 -3.41
C LYS A 60 -11.05 -16.47 -3.53
N VAL A 61 -10.88 -15.15 -3.45
CA VAL A 61 -9.54 -14.52 -3.49
C VAL A 61 -8.67 -15.02 -2.34
N LYS A 62 -9.21 -15.08 -1.11
CA LYS A 62 -8.48 -15.61 0.05
C LYS A 62 -8.01 -17.05 -0.18
N MET A 63 -8.89 -17.92 -0.66
CA MET A 63 -8.55 -19.31 -0.96
C MET A 63 -7.47 -19.42 -2.04
N GLU A 64 -7.57 -18.65 -3.12
CA GLU A 64 -6.60 -18.68 -4.21
C GLU A 64 -5.22 -18.21 -3.76
N VAL A 65 -5.15 -17.13 -2.97
CA VAL A 65 -3.88 -16.65 -2.40
C VAL A 65 -3.26 -17.68 -1.45
N GLN A 66 -4.07 -18.30 -0.58
CA GLN A 66 -3.57 -19.35 0.31
C GLN A 66 -3.09 -20.57 -0.47
N ARG A 67 -3.81 -21.00 -1.52
CA ARG A 67 -3.40 -22.11 -2.40
C ARG A 67 -2.08 -21.80 -3.09
N PHE A 68 -1.90 -20.58 -3.57
CA PHE A 68 -0.65 -20.16 -4.22
C PHE A 68 0.54 -20.36 -3.28
N PHE A 69 0.49 -19.87 -2.04
CA PHE A 69 1.61 -20.03 -1.11
C PHE A 69 1.81 -21.46 -0.64
N ASN A 70 0.77 -22.29 -0.67
CA ASN A 70 0.86 -23.72 -0.36
C ASN A 70 1.38 -24.57 -1.52
N LEU A 71 1.61 -24.02 -2.72
CA LEU A 71 2.21 -24.75 -3.82
C LEU A 71 3.62 -25.24 -3.45
N PRO A 72 4.04 -26.39 -3.98
CA PRO A 72 5.44 -26.82 -3.89
C PRO A 72 6.38 -25.72 -4.41
N MET A 73 7.56 -25.61 -3.84
CA MET A 73 8.56 -24.60 -4.22
C MET A 73 8.89 -24.68 -5.73
N GLU A 74 8.94 -25.89 -6.31
CA GLU A 74 9.22 -26.09 -7.73
C GLU A 74 8.16 -25.44 -8.64
N GLU A 75 6.90 -25.39 -8.21
CA GLU A 75 5.86 -24.70 -8.96
C GLU A 75 5.97 -23.18 -8.80
N LYS A 76 6.27 -22.69 -7.60
CA LYS A 76 6.50 -21.25 -7.36
C LYS A 76 7.73 -20.73 -8.10
N LYS A 77 8.80 -21.52 -8.22
CA LYS A 77 10.01 -21.17 -8.98
C LYS A 77 9.76 -20.92 -10.46
N LYS A 78 8.74 -21.50 -11.06
CA LYS A 78 8.35 -21.21 -12.46
C LYS A 78 7.91 -19.77 -12.67
N LEU A 79 7.50 -19.12 -11.59
CA LEU A 79 7.05 -17.73 -11.55
C LEU A 79 8.09 -16.82 -10.87
N TRP A 80 9.34 -17.27 -10.76
CA TRP A 80 10.39 -16.53 -10.04
C TRP A 80 10.61 -15.16 -10.67
N GLN A 81 10.80 -14.18 -9.81
CA GLN A 81 11.17 -12.83 -10.21
C GLN A 81 12.52 -12.86 -10.93
N LYS A 82 12.56 -12.36 -12.16
CA LYS A 82 13.82 -12.29 -12.91
C LYS A 82 14.66 -11.10 -12.44
N PRO A 83 15.98 -11.17 -12.56
CA PRO A 83 16.83 -10.03 -12.25
C PRO A 83 16.42 -8.77 -13.01
N GLY A 84 16.19 -7.67 -12.26
CA GLY A 84 15.74 -6.39 -12.82
C GLY A 84 14.25 -6.29 -13.11
N GLU A 85 13.47 -7.37 -12.97
CA GLU A 85 12.01 -7.32 -13.07
C GLU A 85 11.37 -7.15 -11.68
N LEU A 86 10.23 -6.47 -11.62
CA LEU A 86 9.47 -6.29 -10.39
C LEU A 86 8.44 -7.39 -10.16
N GLU A 87 7.93 -7.95 -11.26
CA GLU A 87 6.85 -8.93 -11.24
C GLU A 87 7.42 -10.34 -11.02
N GLY A 88 6.65 -11.17 -10.33
CA GLY A 88 6.98 -12.56 -10.05
C GLY A 88 7.00 -12.91 -8.58
N PHE A 89 7.36 -14.17 -8.30
CA PHE A 89 7.52 -14.71 -6.96
C PHE A 89 8.95 -14.48 -6.47
N GLY A 90 9.12 -14.08 -5.22
CA GLY A 90 10.44 -13.84 -4.64
C GLY A 90 10.38 -13.11 -3.29
N GLN A 91 11.43 -12.35 -3.00
CA GLN A 91 11.56 -11.60 -1.75
C GLN A 91 11.45 -10.09 -1.92
N GLY A 92 11.09 -9.63 -3.12
CA GLY A 92 10.89 -8.22 -3.41
C GLY A 92 12.13 -7.50 -3.93
N PHE A 93 12.16 -6.19 -3.72
CA PHE A 93 13.22 -5.34 -4.25
C PHE A 93 14.51 -5.54 -3.48
N VAL A 94 15.43 -6.29 -4.05
CA VAL A 94 16.78 -6.45 -3.54
C VAL A 94 17.71 -5.62 -4.43
N VAL A 95 18.22 -4.52 -3.90
CA VAL A 95 19.09 -3.59 -4.65
C VAL A 95 20.57 -3.81 -4.37
N SER A 96 20.93 -4.56 -3.32
CA SER A 96 22.31 -4.91 -3.00
C SER A 96 22.39 -6.22 -2.22
N GLU A 97 23.53 -6.90 -2.28
CA GLU A 97 23.80 -8.12 -1.50
C GLU A 97 23.86 -7.87 0.02
N GLU A 98 24.12 -6.62 0.43
CA GLU A 98 24.19 -6.23 1.84
C GLU A 98 22.81 -5.90 2.44
N GLN A 99 21.79 -5.84 1.60
CA GLN A 99 20.44 -5.51 2.04
C GLN A 99 19.87 -6.59 2.96
N LYS A 100 19.42 -6.19 4.16
CA LYS A 100 18.70 -7.09 5.06
C LYS A 100 17.35 -7.46 4.44
N LEU A 101 17.16 -8.75 4.19
CA LEU A 101 15.92 -9.26 3.63
C LEU A 101 14.80 -9.26 4.67
N ASN A 102 13.58 -9.03 4.20
CA ASN A 102 12.38 -9.21 4.99
C ASN A 102 12.12 -10.71 5.23
N TRP A 103 11.58 -11.05 6.40
CA TRP A 103 11.16 -12.43 6.70
C TRP A 103 9.82 -12.73 6.05
N GLY A 104 9.83 -13.10 4.78
CA GLY A 104 8.62 -13.41 4.03
C GLY A 104 8.86 -13.55 2.54
N ASP A 105 7.92 -14.19 1.89
CA ASP A 105 7.83 -14.32 0.44
C ASP A 105 6.75 -13.39 -0.10
N LEU A 106 6.89 -12.99 -1.33
CA LEU A 106 5.86 -12.24 -2.04
C LEU A 106 5.66 -12.75 -3.46
N PHE A 107 4.49 -12.43 -4.01
CA PHE A 107 4.24 -12.49 -5.43
C PHE A 107 3.65 -11.14 -5.87
N TYR A 108 4.31 -10.49 -6.81
CA TYR A 108 3.87 -9.20 -7.35
C TYR A 108 3.52 -9.30 -8.83
N MET A 109 2.44 -8.64 -9.23
CA MET A 109 2.01 -8.54 -10.63
C MET A 109 1.25 -7.24 -10.89
N ILE A 110 1.33 -6.73 -12.12
CA ILE A 110 0.43 -5.68 -12.61
C ILE A 110 -0.88 -6.34 -13.05
N THR A 111 -2.00 -5.86 -12.54
CA THR A 111 -3.32 -6.43 -12.83
C THR A 111 -4.14 -5.58 -13.80
N LEU A 112 -3.97 -4.26 -13.76
CA LEU A 112 -4.62 -3.31 -14.66
C LEU A 112 -3.67 -2.17 -15.04
N PRO A 113 -3.79 -1.59 -16.24
CA PRO A 113 -4.58 -2.12 -17.36
C PRO A 113 -3.99 -3.42 -17.92
N THR A 114 -4.80 -4.17 -18.63
CA THR A 114 -4.41 -5.53 -19.07
C THR A 114 -3.22 -5.55 -20.02
N TYR A 115 -3.01 -4.49 -20.79
CA TYR A 115 -1.89 -4.39 -21.74
C TYR A 115 -0.51 -4.20 -21.05
N LEU A 116 -0.49 -3.83 -19.78
CA LEU A 116 0.74 -3.74 -18.97
C LEU A 116 1.11 -5.06 -18.28
N ARG A 117 0.24 -6.07 -18.32
CA ARG A 117 0.48 -7.36 -17.68
C ARG A 117 1.68 -8.08 -18.29
N ASN A 118 2.52 -8.66 -17.44
CA ASN A 118 3.61 -9.52 -17.90
C ASN A 118 3.05 -10.80 -18.55
N PRO A 119 3.21 -11.00 -19.86
CA PRO A 119 2.61 -12.13 -20.57
C PRO A 119 3.19 -13.49 -20.16
N HIS A 120 4.37 -13.51 -19.55
CA HIS A 120 5.00 -14.75 -19.07
C HIS A 120 4.43 -15.27 -17.76
N LEU A 121 3.82 -14.41 -16.97
CA LEU A 121 3.24 -14.80 -15.69
C LEU A 121 1.85 -15.39 -15.85
N PHE A 122 0.99 -14.76 -16.63
CA PHE A 122 -0.44 -15.07 -16.67
C PHE A 122 -0.81 -16.47 -17.17
N PRO A 123 -0.19 -17.04 -18.21
CA PRO A 123 -0.50 -18.40 -18.66
C PRO A 123 -0.12 -19.48 -17.63
N ASN A 124 0.82 -19.18 -16.74
CA ASN A 124 1.37 -20.11 -15.75
C ASN A 124 0.81 -19.91 -14.36
N LEU A 125 -0.07 -18.93 -14.16
CA LEU A 125 -0.69 -18.70 -12.85
C LEU A 125 -1.61 -19.87 -12.50
N PRO A 126 -1.37 -20.56 -11.36
CA PRO A 126 -2.25 -21.61 -10.87
C PRO A 126 -3.56 -21.05 -10.28
N LEU A 127 -3.71 -19.76 -10.25
CA LEU A 127 -4.87 -19.05 -9.72
C LEU A 127 -6.01 -19.03 -10.76
N ALA A 128 -7.23 -19.04 -10.27
CA ALA A 128 -8.39 -18.79 -11.12
C ALA A 128 -8.34 -17.33 -11.61
N PHE A 129 -7.63 -17.10 -12.69
CA PHE A 129 -7.37 -15.79 -13.27
C PHE A 129 -8.62 -14.88 -13.32
N ARG A 130 -9.77 -15.50 -13.65
CA ARG A 130 -11.05 -14.80 -13.67
C ARG A 130 -11.44 -14.19 -12.30
N THR A 131 -11.10 -14.85 -11.19
CA THR A 131 -11.35 -14.32 -9.83
C THR A 131 -10.53 -13.04 -9.60
N LEU A 132 -9.24 -13.05 -9.96
CA LEU A 132 -8.38 -11.89 -9.81
C LEU A 132 -8.76 -10.73 -10.74
N GLU A 133 -9.25 -11.03 -11.95
CA GLU A 133 -9.74 -9.98 -12.85
C GLU A 133 -10.94 -9.26 -12.28
N VAL A 134 -11.95 -10.01 -11.85
CA VAL A 134 -13.13 -9.42 -11.22
C VAL A 134 -12.74 -8.63 -9.98
N TYR A 135 -11.89 -9.20 -9.12
CA TYR A 135 -11.40 -8.53 -7.93
C TYR A 135 -10.66 -7.23 -8.25
N SER A 136 -9.79 -7.22 -9.26
CA SER A 136 -9.03 -6.04 -9.69
C SER A 136 -9.95 -4.91 -10.17
N VAL A 137 -11.01 -5.24 -10.91
CA VAL A 137 -12.00 -4.26 -11.38
C VAL A 137 -12.79 -3.67 -10.20
N GLU A 138 -13.25 -4.51 -9.26
CA GLU A 138 -13.94 -4.03 -8.06
C GLU A 138 -13.07 -3.09 -7.23
N LEU A 139 -11.78 -3.41 -7.07
CA LEU A 139 -10.86 -2.54 -6.35
C LEU A 139 -10.57 -1.24 -7.09
N LYS A 140 -10.52 -1.24 -8.43
CA LYS A 140 -10.43 -0.01 -9.22
C LYS A 140 -11.62 0.92 -8.93
N HIS A 141 -12.83 0.37 -8.92
CA HIS A 141 -14.03 1.14 -8.59
C HIS A 141 -13.97 1.76 -7.18
N ILE A 142 -13.47 0.99 -6.20
CA ILE A 142 -13.29 1.51 -4.83
C ILE A 142 -12.25 2.63 -4.81
N ALA A 143 -11.09 2.41 -5.43
CA ALA A 143 -10.02 3.40 -5.47
C ALA A 143 -10.48 4.71 -6.10
N MET A 144 -11.13 4.66 -7.27
CA MET A 144 -11.64 5.85 -7.95
C MET A 144 -12.67 6.60 -7.12
N LYS A 145 -13.61 5.88 -6.47
CA LYS A 145 -14.59 6.52 -5.58
C LYS A 145 -13.94 7.20 -4.38
N LEU A 146 -12.93 6.57 -3.77
CA LEU A 146 -12.20 7.17 -2.65
C LEU A 146 -11.45 8.42 -3.08
N LEU A 147 -10.73 8.38 -4.20
CA LEU A 147 -10.00 9.53 -4.76
C LEU A 147 -10.95 10.68 -5.09
N ASP A 148 -12.11 10.41 -5.73
CA ASP A 148 -13.14 11.40 -6.00
C ASP A 148 -13.67 12.07 -4.71
N ARG A 149 -13.93 11.29 -3.66
CA ARG A 149 -14.38 11.82 -2.37
C ARG A 149 -13.30 12.64 -1.67
N MET A 150 -12.06 12.22 -1.74
CA MET A 150 -10.92 12.97 -1.22
C MET A 150 -10.75 14.31 -1.94
N ALA A 151 -10.83 14.34 -3.27
CA ALA A 151 -10.77 15.55 -4.07
C ALA A 151 -11.91 16.52 -3.67
N LYS A 152 -13.14 16.01 -3.58
CA LYS A 152 -14.31 16.80 -3.19
C LYS A 152 -14.14 17.46 -1.81
N VAL A 153 -13.66 16.70 -0.82
CA VAL A 153 -13.50 17.22 0.56
C VAL A 153 -12.36 18.22 0.67
N LEU A 154 -11.30 18.04 -0.15
CA LEU A 154 -10.20 18.99 -0.24
C LEU A 154 -10.56 20.27 -1.01
N GLY A 155 -11.73 20.32 -1.67
CA GLY A 155 -12.10 21.42 -2.55
C GLY A 155 -11.26 21.46 -3.83
N MET A 156 -10.69 20.32 -4.24
CA MET A 156 -9.93 20.20 -5.48
C MET A 156 -10.85 20.25 -6.70
N ASP A 157 -10.30 20.70 -7.83
CA ASP A 157 -10.94 20.44 -9.13
C ASP A 157 -10.97 18.91 -9.34
N PRO A 158 -12.13 18.31 -9.66
CA PRO A 158 -12.23 16.88 -9.91
C PRO A 158 -11.28 16.36 -11.00
N ASN A 159 -10.90 17.21 -11.96
CA ASN A 159 -9.96 16.85 -13.02
C ASN A 159 -8.53 16.70 -12.50
N ASP A 160 -8.12 17.41 -11.46
CA ASP A 160 -6.76 17.33 -10.90
C ASP A 160 -6.43 15.91 -10.43
N MET A 161 -7.43 15.17 -9.94
CA MET A 161 -7.26 13.77 -9.51
C MET A 161 -7.55 12.79 -10.66
N ARG A 162 -8.64 13.03 -11.41
CA ARG A 162 -9.10 12.12 -12.46
C ARG A 162 -8.08 11.92 -13.58
N VAL A 163 -7.49 12.99 -14.09
CA VAL A 163 -6.50 12.95 -15.19
C VAL A 163 -5.30 12.07 -14.83
N LEU A 164 -4.92 12.02 -13.56
CA LEU A 164 -3.79 11.22 -13.11
C LEU A 164 -4.11 9.73 -13.00
N PHE A 165 -5.32 9.38 -12.52
CA PHE A 165 -5.67 8.03 -12.13
C PHE A 165 -6.61 7.28 -13.07
N GLU A 166 -7.32 7.95 -13.99
CA GLU A 166 -8.27 7.31 -14.90
C GLU A 166 -7.59 6.22 -15.74
N GLU A 167 -6.43 6.55 -16.33
CA GLU A 167 -5.56 5.63 -17.05
C GLU A 167 -4.40 5.10 -16.17
N GLY A 168 -4.60 5.15 -14.87
CA GLY A 168 -3.62 4.68 -13.89
C GLY A 168 -3.44 3.17 -13.91
N HIS A 169 -2.37 2.71 -13.31
CA HIS A 169 -2.07 1.29 -13.23
C HIS A 169 -2.30 0.72 -11.82
N GLN A 170 -2.66 -0.56 -11.79
CA GLN A 170 -2.89 -1.30 -10.57
C GLN A 170 -1.87 -2.43 -10.45
N GLY A 171 -1.09 -2.43 -9.37
CA GLY A 171 -0.23 -3.53 -8.98
C GLY A 171 -0.82 -4.30 -7.79
N MET A 172 -0.62 -5.60 -7.77
CA MET A 172 -1.10 -6.46 -6.69
C MET A 172 0.06 -7.25 -6.10
N ARG A 173 0.22 -7.17 -4.79
CA ARG A 173 1.25 -7.87 -4.03
C ARG A 173 0.62 -8.80 -3.01
N MET A 174 0.78 -10.09 -3.22
CA MET A 174 0.48 -11.11 -2.22
C MET A 174 1.69 -11.24 -1.29
N ASN A 175 1.45 -11.25 0.02
CA ASN A 175 2.51 -11.35 1.01
C ASN A 175 2.28 -12.57 1.90
N TYR A 176 3.32 -13.33 2.13
CA TYR A 176 3.35 -14.47 3.03
C TYR A 176 4.49 -14.32 4.03
N TYR A 177 4.15 -14.26 5.29
CA TYR A 177 5.10 -14.17 6.40
C TYR A 177 5.01 -15.46 7.21
N PRO A 178 5.94 -16.42 7.02
CA PRO A 178 5.93 -17.66 7.78
C PRO A 178 6.22 -17.42 9.26
N PRO A 179 5.86 -18.38 10.15
CA PRO A 179 6.29 -18.35 11.54
C PRO A 179 7.81 -18.18 11.65
N CYS A 180 8.24 -17.27 12.51
CA CYS A 180 9.65 -16.99 12.76
C CYS A 180 10.03 -17.41 14.18
N PRO A 181 10.93 -18.40 14.38
CA PRO A 181 11.30 -18.84 15.71
C PRO A 181 11.95 -17.76 16.58
N GLN A 182 12.53 -16.73 15.94
CA GLN A 182 13.15 -15.56 16.58
C GLN A 182 12.46 -14.28 16.11
N SER A 183 11.15 -14.21 16.31
CA SER A 183 10.30 -13.12 15.81
C SER A 183 10.67 -11.73 16.36
N GLU A 184 11.34 -11.69 17.50
CA GLU A 184 11.86 -10.45 18.10
C GLU A 184 13.11 -9.90 17.36
N LEU A 185 13.79 -10.72 16.58
CA LEU A 185 14.98 -10.35 15.81
C LEU A 185 14.69 -10.15 14.32
N ALA A 186 13.49 -10.46 13.87
CA ALA A 186 13.10 -10.43 12.47
C ALA A 186 11.94 -9.45 12.21
N ILE A 187 11.90 -8.92 11.01
CA ILE A 187 10.82 -8.07 10.52
C ILE A 187 10.23 -8.66 9.24
N GLY A 188 8.90 -8.69 9.13
CA GLY A 188 8.23 -9.21 7.95
C GLY A 188 8.25 -8.23 6.78
N LEU A 189 8.08 -6.94 7.06
CA LEU A 189 8.20 -5.87 6.09
C LEU A 189 8.88 -4.68 6.78
N ASN A 190 10.01 -4.25 6.23
CA ASN A 190 10.72 -3.06 6.71
C ASN A 190 9.83 -1.82 6.67
N SER A 191 10.07 -0.92 7.62
CA SER A 191 9.40 0.37 7.70
C SER A 191 9.53 1.15 6.40
N ARG A 192 8.40 1.61 5.87
CA ARG A 192 8.29 2.39 4.63
C ARG A 192 6.98 3.13 4.53
N SER A 193 6.91 4.11 3.65
CA SER A 193 5.67 4.58 3.02
C SER A 193 5.48 3.88 1.66
N ASP A 194 4.26 3.91 1.14
CA ASP A 194 3.98 3.38 -0.20
C ASP A 194 4.10 4.51 -1.23
N ALA A 195 4.80 4.25 -2.33
CA ALA A 195 4.92 5.19 -3.45
C ALA A 195 3.63 5.28 -4.30
N SER A 196 2.58 4.58 -3.94
CA SER A 196 1.28 4.57 -4.63
C SER A 196 0.45 5.83 -4.39
N GLY A 197 -0.67 5.95 -5.09
CA GLY A 197 -1.77 6.84 -4.70
C GLY A 197 -2.53 6.28 -3.49
N LEU A 198 -3.10 5.10 -3.65
CA LEU A 198 -3.80 4.37 -2.59
C LEU A 198 -3.31 2.93 -2.52
N THR A 199 -3.25 2.40 -1.32
CA THR A 199 -3.10 0.96 -1.08
C THR A 199 -4.39 0.42 -0.46
N ILE A 200 -4.94 -0.65 -1.04
CA ILE A 200 -6.10 -1.39 -0.55
C ILE A 200 -5.60 -2.76 -0.11
N LEU A 201 -5.57 -3.00 1.19
CA LEU A 201 -5.07 -4.24 1.78
C LEU A 201 -6.22 -5.13 2.23
N LEU A 202 -6.27 -6.36 1.73
CA LEU A 202 -7.09 -7.44 2.26
C LEU A 202 -6.23 -8.35 3.13
N GLN A 203 -6.59 -8.47 4.39
CA GLN A 203 -6.00 -9.47 5.29
C GLN A 203 -6.65 -10.83 5.02
N ILE A 204 -5.82 -11.85 4.74
CA ILE A 204 -6.32 -13.19 4.37
C ILE A 204 -6.67 -14.01 5.61
N ASN A 205 -5.81 -13.98 6.62
CA ASN A 205 -6.03 -14.68 7.89
C ASN A 205 -6.05 -13.69 9.07
N GLU A 206 -6.38 -14.18 10.26
CA GLU A 206 -6.60 -13.36 11.46
C GLU A 206 -5.31 -12.85 12.11
N MET A 207 -4.13 -13.24 11.57
CA MET A 207 -2.86 -12.93 12.23
C MET A 207 -2.51 -11.44 12.13
N GLU A 208 -2.41 -10.79 13.26
CA GLU A 208 -1.98 -9.40 13.35
C GLU A 208 -0.50 -9.25 12.94
N GLY A 209 -0.05 -8.05 12.62
CA GLY A 209 1.34 -7.78 12.27
C GLY A 209 1.55 -6.42 11.61
N LEU A 210 0.52 -5.87 10.97
CA LEU A 210 0.60 -4.52 10.40
C LEU A 210 0.65 -3.49 11.53
N GLN A 211 1.63 -2.60 11.46
CA GLN A 211 1.80 -1.47 12.39
C GLN A 211 2.03 -0.19 11.61
N ILE A 212 1.47 0.92 12.08
CA ILE A 212 1.69 2.27 11.55
C ILE A 212 2.45 3.11 12.56
N ARG A 213 3.26 4.06 12.08
CA ARG A 213 3.99 4.99 12.94
C ARG A 213 3.18 6.26 13.15
N LYS A 214 2.82 6.52 14.40
CA LYS A 214 2.08 7.72 14.80
C LYS A 214 2.78 8.40 15.96
N ASN A 215 3.16 9.66 15.75
CA ASN A 215 3.89 10.45 16.77
C ASN A 215 5.13 9.70 17.33
N GLY A 216 5.88 9.04 16.43
CA GLY A 216 7.07 8.27 16.80
C GLY A 216 6.81 6.89 17.42
N VAL A 217 5.54 6.51 17.63
CA VAL A 217 5.15 5.24 18.25
C VAL A 217 4.53 4.29 17.21
N TRP A 218 4.84 3.00 17.28
CA TRP A 218 4.24 1.96 16.46
C TRP A 218 2.89 1.54 17.03
N VAL A 219 1.83 1.75 16.23
CA VAL A 219 0.44 1.42 16.58
C VAL A 219 0.01 0.20 15.78
N PRO A 220 -0.37 -0.91 16.43
CA PRO A 220 -0.84 -2.10 15.74
C PRO A 220 -2.21 -1.89 15.10
N ILE A 221 -2.39 -2.44 13.90
CA ILE A 221 -3.66 -2.47 13.20
C ILE A 221 -4.32 -3.82 13.42
N LYS A 222 -5.42 -3.82 14.15
CA LYS A 222 -6.25 -5.01 14.31
C LYS A 222 -7.22 -5.11 13.13
N PRO A 223 -7.06 -6.10 12.23
CA PRO A 223 -7.92 -6.22 11.06
C PRO A 223 -9.36 -6.55 11.49
N LEU A 224 -10.33 -5.86 10.89
CA LEU A 224 -11.74 -6.19 11.03
C LEU A 224 -12.11 -7.27 10.00
N PRO A 225 -12.98 -8.21 10.36
CA PRO A 225 -13.46 -9.21 9.41
C PRO A 225 -14.07 -8.54 8.17
N ASN A 226 -13.67 -9.01 6.99
CA ASN A 226 -14.18 -8.53 5.69
C ASN A 226 -14.07 -7.02 5.47
N ALA A 227 -13.13 -6.35 6.13
CA ALA A 227 -12.79 -4.96 5.85
C ALA A 227 -11.50 -4.88 5.01
N PHE A 228 -11.40 -3.85 4.20
CA PHE A 228 -10.12 -3.45 3.65
C PHE A 228 -9.42 -2.48 4.60
N VAL A 229 -8.11 -2.62 4.74
CA VAL A 229 -7.28 -1.56 5.29
C VAL A 229 -6.84 -0.68 4.14
N ILE A 230 -7.15 0.61 4.22
CA ILE A 230 -6.79 1.61 3.21
C ILE A 230 -5.68 2.48 3.78
N ASN A 231 -4.64 2.70 2.99
CA ASN A 231 -3.65 3.72 3.30
C ASN A 231 -3.35 4.63 2.11
N LEU A 232 -3.03 5.86 2.44
CA LEU A 232 -2.58 6.86 1.49
C LEU A 232 -1.10 6.64 1.19
N GLY A 233 -0.75 6.73 -0.09
CA GLY A 233 0.63 6.69 -0.53
C GLY A 233 1.20 8.08 -0.80
N ASP A 234 2.48 8.09 -1.13
CA ASP A 234 3.27 9.31 -1.34
C ASP A 234 2.71 10.20 -2.45
N VAL A 235 2.11 9.60 -3.49
CA VAL A 235 1.47 10.35 -4.57
C VAL A 235 0.31 11.20 -4.05
N VAL A 236 -0.56 10.67 -3.19
CA VAL A 236 -1.67 11.46 -2.62
C VAL A 236 -1.15 12.53 -1.66
N GLU A 237 -0.05 12.30 -0.96
CA GLU A 237 0.60 13.35 -0.16
C GLU A 237 1.08 14.50 -1.04
N ILE A 238 1.76 14.20 -2.16
CA ILE A 238 2.22 15.19 -3.12
C ILE A 238 1.05 15.97 -3.70
N LEU A 239 0.03 15.26 -4.22
CA LEU A 239 -1.16 15.87 -4.85
C LEU A 239 -1.95 16.77 -3.91
N SER A 240 -2.10 16.36 -2.66
CA SER A 240 -2.80 17.14 -1.63
C SER A 240 -1.94 18.26 -1.04
N ASN A 241 -0.77 18.54 -1.60
CA ASN A 241 0.20 19.51 -1.10
C ASN A 241 0.50 19.30 0.40
N GLY A 242 0.60 18.05 0.86
CA GLY A 242 0.91 17.66 2.23
C GLY A 242 -0.28 17.75 3.22
N ILE A 243 -1.50 18.09 2.76
CA ILE A 243 -2.69 18.09 3.64
C ILE A 243 -3.00 16.67 4.13
N TYR A 244 -2.90 15.69 3.26
CA TYR A 244 -2.94 14.28 3.57
C TYR A 244 -1.52 13.73 3.59
N GLN A 245 -1.21 12.89 4.57
CA GLN A 245 0.13 12.35 4.73
C GLN A 245 0.14 10.85 4.43
N SER A 246 1.10 10.43 3.66
CA SER A 246 1.51 9.03 3.57
C SER A 246 2.17 8.62 4.87
N VAL A 247 1.75 7.51 5.46
CA VAL A 247 2.17 7.12 6.81
C VAL A 247 3.10 5.93 6.75
N GLU A 248 4.19 6.07 7.48
CA GLU A 248 5.16 5.00 7.66
C GLU A 248 4.52 3.80 8.35
N HIS A 249 4.72 2.62 7.76
CA HIS A 249 4.17 1.37 8.25
C HIS A 249 5.15 0.21 8.07
N ARG A 250 4.94 -0.85 8.84
CA ARG A 250 5.73 -2.08 8.81
C ARG A 250 4.87 -3.30 9.07
N ALA A 251 5.41 -4.50 8.78
CA ALA A 251 4.80 -5.75 9.21
C ALA A 251 5.75 -6.52 10.12
N THR A 252 5.27 -6.88 11.30
CA THR A 252 5.96 -7.78 12.21
C THR A 252 5.63 -9.24 11.88
N VAL A 253 6.47 -10.14 12.34
CA VAL A 253 6.25 -11.59 12.29
C VAL A 253 6.01 -12.14 13.69
N ASN A 254 5.52 -13.36 13.79
CA ASN A 254 5.33 -14.06 15.04
C ASN A 254 5.86 -15.50 14.94
N SER A 255 5.97 -16.19 16.06
CA SER A 255 6.55 -17.55 16.14
C SER A 255 5.53 -18.67 15.97
N VAL A 256 4.24 -18.37 15.93
CA VAL A 256 3.17 -19.38 16.04
C VAL A 256 2.50 -19.68 14.71
N LYS A 257 2.12 -18.64 13.94
CA LYS A 257 1.29 -18.78 12.75
C LYS A 257 1.76 -17.84 11.66
N GLU A 258 1.61 -18.26 10.41
CA GLU A 258 1.85 -17.41 9.25
C GLU A 258 0.86 -16.23 9.21
N ARG A 259 1.29 -15.10 8.65
CA ARG A 259 0.45 -13.99 8.26
C ARG A 259 0.37 -13.92 6.75
N VAL A 260 -0.83 -13.81 6.20
CA VAL A 260 -1.05 -13.70 4.76
C VAL A 260 -1.91 -12.48 4.46
N SER A 261 -1.53 -11.71 3.45
CA SER A 261 -2.27 -10.53 3.01
C SER A 261 -2.07 -10.28 1.52
N ILE A 262 -2.99 -9.51 0.94
CA ILE A 262 -2.88 -9.02 -0.43
C ILE A 262 -3.04 -7.50 -0.43
N ALA A 263 -2.01 -6.80 -0.88
CA ALA A 263 -1.99 -5.36 -1.03
C ALA A 263 -2.17 -5.01 -2.52
N THR A 264 -3.13 -4.16 -2.81
CA THR A 264 -3.38 -3.66 -4.16
C THR A 264 -3.07 -2.18 -4.19
N PHE A 265 -2.10 -1.81 -5.02
CA PHE A 265 -1.61 -0.45 -5.19
C PHE A 265 -2.29 0.18 -6.40
N TYR A 266 -2.89 1.35 -6.20
CA TYR A 266 -3.48 2.12 -7.27
C TYR A 266 -2.65 3.37 -7.53
N ASN A 267 -2.15 3.49 -8.76
CA ASN A 267 -1.10 4.43 -9.14
C ASN A 267 -1.54 5.31 -10.32
N PRO A 268 -0.96 6.52 -10.49
CA PRO A 268 -1.15 7.31 -11.70
C PRO A 268 -0.63 6.59 -12.96
N SER A 269 -1.02 7.08 -14.12
CA SER A 269 -0.40 6.69 -15.39
C SER A 269 1.09 7.05 -15.39
N PHE A 270 1.93 6.22 -16.00
CA PHE A 270 3.38 6.49 -16.11
C PHE A 270 3.70 7.72 -16.95
N GLU A 271 2.82 8.07 -17.89
CA GLU A 271 3.08 9.10 -18.90
C GLU A 271 2.76 10.52 -18.42
N VAL A 272 2.13 10.67 -17.26
CA VAL A 272 1.70 11.97 -16.74
C VAL A 272 2.76 12.59 -15.82
N GLU A 273 2.68 13.90 -15.70
CA GLU A 273 3.42 14.67 -14.67
C GLU A 273 2.54 14.83 -13.43
N MET A 274 3.10 14.58 -12.26
CA MET A 274 2.42 14.78 -10.98
C MET A 274 3.12 15.85 -10.13
N GLY A 275 2.37 16.46 -9.26
CA GLY A 275 2.81 17.51 -8.33
C GLY A 275 1.62 17.97 -7.52
N PRO A 276 1.74 18.96 -6.66
CA PRO A 276 0.61 19.56 -5.96
C PRO A 276 -0.49 19.96 -6.95
N ALA A 277 -1.74 19.60 -6.60
CA ALA A 277 -2.90 19.92 -7.44
C ALA A 277 -3.03 21.43 -7.64
N PRO A 278 -3.16 21.92 -8.89
CA PRO A 278 -3.20 23.35 -9.17
C PRO A 278 -4.30 24.08 -8.39
N SER A 279 -5.45 23.43 -8.21
CA SER A 279 -6.58 23.99 -7.46
C SER A 279 -6.31 24.24 -5.98
N LEU A 280 -5.29 23.59 -5.39
CA LEU A 280 -4.88 23.78 -4.00
C LEU A 280 -3.80 24.84 -3.82
N ILE A 281 -3.23 25.34 -4.92
CA ILE A 281 -2.12 26.29 -4.86
C ILE A 281 -2.64 27.71 -4.95
N THR A 282 -2.28 28.51 -3.95
CA THR A 282 -2.60 29.94 -3.85
C THR A 282 -1.37 30.70 -3.34
N PRO A 283 -1.36 32.04 -3.37
CA PRO A 283 -0.29 32.80 -2.72
C PRO A 283 -0.09 32.49 -1.23
N GLN A 284 -1.16 32.05 -0.55
CA GLN A 284 -1.15 31.67 0.87
C GLN A 284 -0.78 30.20 1.09
N THR A 285 -0.93 29.36 0.07
CA THR A 285 -0.63 27.93 0.09
C THR A 285 0.30 27.59 -1.09
N PRO A 286 1.59 28.00 -1.06
CA PRO A 286 2.52 27.72 -2.13
C PRO A 286 2.79 26.22 -2.25
N PRO A 287 3.29 25.74 -3.40
CA PRO A 287 3.59 24.34 -3.59
C PRO A 287 4.70 23.89 -2.61
N LEU A 288 4.47 22.75 -1.95
CA LEU A 288 5.46 22.15 -1.03
C LEU A 288 6.30 21.07 -1.71
N PHE A 289 5.92 20.62 -2.91
CA PHE A 289 6.61 19.56 -3.64
C PHE A 289 6.93 20.00 -5.08
N LYS A 290 8.00 19.44 -5.60
CA LYS A 290 8.36 19.55 -7.02
C LYS A 290 7.34 18.80 -7.88
N ARG A 291 7.18 19.27 -9.12
CA ARG A 291 6.52 18.47 -10.16
C ARG A 291 7.53 17.52 -10.78
N VAL A 292 7.11 16.28 -11.01
CA VAL A 292 7.95 15.21 -11.58
C VAL A 292 7.12 14.33 -12.50
N ARG A 293 7.75 13.73 -13.49
CA ARG A 293 7.12 12.69 -14.29
C ARG A 293 6.94 11.42 -13.44
N VAL A 294 5.82 10.72 -13.60
CA VAL A 294 5.50 9.53 -12.82
C VAL A 294 6.50 8.40 -13.10
N ASP A 295 6.92 8.22 -14.35
CA ASP A 295 7.92 7.21 -14.71
C ASP A 295 9.29 7.48 -14.06
N ASP A 296 9.74 8.74 -14.00
CA ASP A 296 10.99 9.13 -13.32
C ASP A 296 10.87 8.93 -11.80
N PHE A 297 9.72 9.29 -11.22
CA PHE A 297 9.45 9.05 -9.81
C PHE A 297 9.61 7.56 -9.44
N TYR A 298 9.03 6.64 -10.23
CA TYR A 298 9.15 5.21 -9.94
C TYR A 298 10.55 4.67 -10.21
N LYS A 299 11.25 5.12 -11.25
CA LYS A 299 12.66 4.75 -11.48
C LYS A 299 13.55 5.12 -10.30
N ASP A 300 13.42 6.35 -9.82
CA ASP A 300 14.19 6.82 -8.67
C ASP A 300 13.82 6.09 -7.39
N TYR A 301 12.54 5.88 -7.13
CA TYR A 301 12.05 5.13 -5.98
C TYR A 301 12.61 3.70 -5.94
N LEU A 302 12.58 3.00 -7.08
CA LEU A 302 13.01 1.61 -7.19
C LEU A 302 14.53 1.44 -7.21
N SER A 303 15.30 2.48 -7.54
CA SER A 303 16.76 2.44 -7.54
C SER A 303 17.38 2.50 -6.15
N ARG A 304 16.59 2.76 -5.11
CA ARG A 304 17.05 2.99 -3.74
C ARG A 304 16.67 1.84 -2.82
N GLU A 305 17.45 1.63 -1.78
CA GLU A 305 17.01 0.80 -0.66
C GLU A 305 15.83 1.48 0.05
N LEU A 306 14.69 0.79 0.09
CA LEU A 306 13.46 1.33 0.67
C LEU A 306 13.58 1.34 2.21
N ARG A 307 13.96 2.49 2.76
CA ARG A 307 14.02 2.73 4.20
C ARG A 307 13.19 3.95 4.54
N GLU A 308 12.26 3.79 5.47
CA GLU A 308 11.43 4.88 6.02
C GLU A 308 10.66 5.69 4.93
N LYS A 309 10.33 6.94 5.24
CA LYS A 309 9.64 7.89 4.35
C LYS A 309 10.59 8.77 3.54
N SER A 310 11.83 8.39 3.41
CA SER A 310 12.91 9.25 2.90
C SER A 310 12.74 9.72 1.45
N TYR A 311 11.96 9.01 0.62
CA TYR A 311 11.89 9.37 -0.79
C TYR A 311 10.98 10.57 -1.06
N VAL A 312 9.79 10.62 -0.52
CA VAL A 312 8.87 11.76 -0.71
C VAL A 312 9.49 13.07 -0.19
N ASP A 313 10.30 12.99 0.85
CA ASP A 313 10.99 14.17 1.41
C ASP A 313 12.04 14.76 0.46
N THR A 314 12.61 13.96 -0.46
CA THR A 314 13.54 14.48 -1.49
C THR A 314 12.84 15.35 -2.54
N LEU A 315 11.53 15.23 -2.64
CA LEU A 315 10.71 16.02 -3.55
C LEU A 315 10.16 17.30 -2.91
N ARG A 316 10.37 17.49 -1.60
CA ARG A 316 9.97 18.73 -0.92
C ARG A 316 10.77 19.92 -1.41
N LEU A 317 10.07 21.00 -1.64
CA LEU A 317 10.70 22.30 -1.93
C LEU A 317 11.21 22.91 -0.61
N PRO A 318 12.37 23.61 -0.65
CA PRO A 318 12.79 24.41 0.48
C PRO A 318 11.69 25.43 0.80
N LEU A 319 11.32 25.54 2.06
CA LEU A 319 10.48 26.65 2.50
C LEU A 319 11.36 27.90 2.50
N ASP A 320 11.04 28.85 1.65
CA ASP A 320 11.67 30.18 1.72
C ASP A 320 11.38 30.74 3.12
N LYS A 321 12.47 31.05 3.82
CA LYS A 321 12.44 31.60 5.20
C LYS A 321 12.01 33.06 5.18
#